data_960040ae73f3a94ba2076a3ff32f72c7
#
_entry.id   960040ae73f3a94ba2076a3ff32f72c7
#
_cell.length_a   1.000
_cell.length_b   1.000
_cell.length_c   1.000
_cell.angle_alpha   90.00
_cell.angle_beta   90.00
_cell.angle_gamma   90.00
#
_symmetry.space_group_name_H-M   'P 1'
#
loop_
_entity.id
_entity.type
_entity.pdbx_description
1 polymer ?
#
loop_
_entity_poly.entity_id
_entity_poly.type
_entity_poly.pdbx_seq_one_letter_code
_entity_poly.pdbx_strand_id
1 'polypeptide(L)'
;ILKKEGYIVHPTLIDPTQKKPVERLNRRHDDDEYLNVSPHYTVRDSRTGVNMRIFLVNHIYQKLVKKKVPKENIIFMSVHGDALHSSLSGAMVYYPDHRFRKTGFSINRNVYRKRKEFIKRIYFPSKQNRHSEDLSRSLGKSVIASFRKSDLRTYRGTAVRGFFYRRGKKTLPAVLRYCQVPTSVLIEVANLNNFRDRRSLLKSENREKIALALTDSIRNYYQQ
;
A
#
# COMPACT_ATOMS: atom_id res chain seq x y z
N ILE A 1 -9.27 -13.88 -0.70
CA ILE A 1 -10.47 -13.25 -0.11
C ILE A 1 -11.05 -12.25 -1.09
N LEU A 2 -10.42 -11.10 -1.38
CA LEU A 2 -10.97 -10.04 -2.24
C LEU A 2 -11.55 -10.54 -3.57
N LYS A 3 -10.86 -11.43 -4.29
CA LYS A 3 -11.37 -12.02 -5.56
C LYS A 3 -12.64 -12.84 -5.35
N LYS A 4 -12.77 -13.53 -4.21
CA LYS A 4 -14.00 -14.30 -3.87
C LYS A 4 -15.19 -13.39 -3.55
N GLU A 5 -14.91 -12.16 -3.13
CA GLU A 5 -15.90 -11.10 -2.87
C GLU A 5 -16.24 -10.27 -4.14
N GLY A 6 -15.79 -10.70 -5.31
CA GLY A 6 -16.09 -10.02 -6.59
C GLY A 6 -15.17 -8.85 -6.96
N TYR A 7 -14.14 -8.52 -6.15
CA TYR A 7 -13.21 -7.46 -6.50
C TYR A 7 -12.22 -7.89 -7.59
N ILE A 8 -11.93 -6.99 -8.53
CA ILE A 8 -10.85 -7.17 -9.51
C ILE A 8 -9.55 -6.71 -8.83
N VAL A 9 -8.63 -7.66 -8.61
CA VAL A 9 -7.37 -7.41 -7.90
C VAL A 9 -6.20 -7.41 -8.85
N HIS A 10 -5.43 -6.31 -8.85
CA HIS A 10 -4.19 -6.14 -9.61
C HIS A 10 -2.99 -6.18 -8.64
N PRO A 11 -2.34 -7.33 -8.42
CA PRO A 11 -1.19 -7.42 -7.54
C PRO A 11 0.01 -6.68 -8.15
N THR A 12 0.76 -5.94 -7.33
CA THR A 12 1.99 -5.26 -7.75
C THR A 12 3.23 -6.12 -7.56
N LEU A 13 3.17 -7.10 -6.66
CA LEU A 13 4.21 -8.08 -6.38
C LEU A 13 3.65 -9.47 -6.63
N ILE A 14 4.44 -10.34 -7.21
CA ILE A 14 4.14 -11.75 -7.47
C ILE A 14 5.20 -12.60 -6.79
N ASP A 15 4.75 -13.58 -6.05
CA ASP A 15 5.55 -14.67 -5.51
C ASP A 15 5.14 -15.94 -6.26
N PRO A 16 5.98 -16.46 -7.17
CA PRO A 16 5.62 -17.59 -8.03
C PRO A 16 5.62 -18.93 -7.28
N THR A 17 6.37 -19.04 -6.20
CA THR A 17 6.47 -20.28 -5.42
C THR A 17 5.41 -20.37 -4.33
N GLN A 18 4.91 -19.28 -3.82
CA GLN A 18 3.87 -19.26 -2.79
C GLN A 18 2.46 -19.43 -3.37
N LYS A 19 2.13 -20.67 -3.73
CA LYS A 19 0.80 -21.02 -4.29
C LYS A 19 -0.31 -21.12 -3.26
N LYS A 20 0.01 -21.33 -1.98
CA LYS A 20 -0.94 -21.49 -0.87
C LYS A 20 -0.54 -20.63 0.32
N PRO A 21 -1.49 -20.22 1.19
CA PRO A 21 -1.16 -19.58 2.45
C PRO A 21 -0.23 -20.48 3.26
N VAL A 22 0.88 -19.93 3.75
CA VAL A 22 1.83 -20.66 4.60
C VAL A 22 1.31 -20.66 6.03
N GLU A 23 1.25 -21.83 6.67
CA GLU A 23 0.86 -21.94 8.08
C GLU A 23 1.86 -21.22 8.97
N ARG A 24 3.15 -21.40 8.71
CA ARG A 24 4.22 -20.78 9.49
C ARG A 24 5.20 -20.08 8.57
N LEU A 25 5.40 -18.77 8.75
CA LEU A 25 6.41 -18.04 8.02
C LEU A 25 7.79 -18.55 8.38
N ASN A 26 8.52 -18.98 7.35
CA ASN A 26 9.93 -19.29 7.49
C ASN A 26 10.73 -18.00 7.51
N ARG A 27 11.81 -17.91 8.29
CA ARG A 27 12.70 -16.72 8.35
C ARG A 27 13.63 -16.61 7.15
N ARG A 28 13.64 -17.59 6.26
CA ARG A 28 14.46 -17.54 5.05
C ARG A 28 13.86 -16.52 4.09
N HIS A 29 14.69 -15.63 3.60
CA HIS A 29 14.37 -14.72 2.53
C HIS A 29 14.08 -15.54 1.27
N ASP A 30 12.98 -15.24 0.63
CA ASP A 30 12.59 -15.82 -0.63
C ASP A 30 12.91 -14.78 -1.72
N ASP A 31 13.88 -15.10 -2.59
CA ASP A 31 14.43 -14.17 -3.58
C ASP A 31 13.74 -14.26 -4.94
N ASP A 32 12.67 -15.06 -5.07
CA ASP A 32 11.98 -15.26 -6.34
C ASP A 32 10.82 -14.29 -6.60
N GLU A 33 10.48 -13.46 -5.62
CA GLU A 33 9.49 -12.40 -5.76
C GLU A 33 9.89 -11.37 -6.83
N TYR A 34 8.94 -10.99 -7.65
CA TYR A 34 9.13 -9.93 -8.64
C TYR A 34 7.99 -8.94 -8.71
N LEU A 35 8.30 -7.72 -9.12
CA LEU A 35 7.29 -6.73 -9.47
C LEU A 35 6.62 -7.10 -10.80
N ASN A 36 5.30 -7.00 -10.83
CA ASN A 36 4.44 -7.35 -11.97
C ASN A 36 4.49 -6.28 -13.08
N VAL A 37 5.71 -5.88 -13.45
CA VAL A 37 6.02 -5.00 -14.59
C VAL A 37 6.47 -5.82 -15.80
N SER A 38 6.44 -5.25 -17.00
CA SER A 38 6.80 -5.94 -18.23
C SER A 38 8.02 -5.32 -18.91
N PRO A 39 9.14 -6.06 -19.04
CA PRO A 39 9.42 -7.37 -18.46
C PRO A 39 9.52 -7.33 -16.93
N HIS A 40 9.35 -8.49 -16.27
CA HIS A 40 9.37 -8.60 -14.80
C HIS A 40 10.66 -8.04 -14.20
N TYR A 41 10.55 -7.53 -12.96
CA TYR A 41 11.69 -6.99 -12.22
C TYR A 41 11.81 -7.64 -10.84
N THR A 42 12.84 -8.46 -10.63
CA THR A 42 13.22 -8.93 -9.30
C THR A 42 13.81 -7.77 -8.51
N VAL A 43 13.29 -7.52 -7.31
CA VAL A 43 13.66 -6.36 -6.50
C VAL A 43 15.07 -6.54 -5.94
N ARG A 44 16.06 -5.88 -6.55
CA ARG A 44 17.46 -5.91 -6.11
C ARG A 44 17.84 -4.75 -5.21
N ASP A 45 17.14 -3.63 -5.33
CA ASP A 45 17.28 -2.47 -4.45
C ASP A 45 15.92 -1.83 -4.19
N SER A 46 15.73 -1.36 -2.96
CA SER A 46 14.47 -0.79 -2.49
C SER A 46 14.05 0.47 -3.24
N ARG A 47 15.00 1.34 -3.63
CA ARG A 47 14.71 2.59 -4.33
C ARG A 47 14.16 2.34 -5.74
N THR A 48 14.80 1.45 -6.49
CA THR A 48 14.33 1.07 -7.84
C THR A 48 12.99 0.36 -7.75
N GLY A 49 12.83 -0.58 -6.79
CA GLY A 49 11.58 -1.28 -6.56
C GLY A 49 10.41 -0.35 -6.24
N VAL A 50 10.61 0.63 -5.35
CA VAL A 50 9.57 1.62 -5.02
C VAL A 50 9.19 2.47 -6.24
N ASN A 51 10.16 2.95 -7.01
CA ASN A 51 9.89 3.75 -8.21
C ASN A 51 9.16 2.94 -9.29
N MET A 52 9.53 1.68 -9.51
CA MET A 52 8.82 0.80 -10.44
C MET A 52 7.37 0.55 -10.00
N ARG A 53 7.14 0.36 -8.69
CA ARG A 53 5.78 0.22 -8.15
C ARG A 53 4.94 1.47 -8.39
N ILE A 54 5.54 2.67 -8.28
CA ILE A 54 4.87 3.93 -8.61
C ILE A 54 4.42 3.94 -10.08
N PHE A 55 5.29 3.55 -11.02
CA PHE A 55 4.93 3.47 -12.43
C PHE A 55 3.84 2.43 -12.68
N LEU A 56 3.98 1.23 -12.13
CA LEU A 56 3.01 0.14 -12.28
C LEU A 56 1.61 0.55 -11.80
N VAL A 57 1.50 1.09 -10.59
CA VAL A 57 0.22 1.52 -10.01
C VAL A 57 -0.45 2.60 -10.88
N ASN A 58 0.32 3.61 -11.29
CA ASN A 58 -0.21 4.69 -12.12
C ASN A 58 -0.57 4.22 -13.54
N HIS A 59 0.20 3.29 -14.11
CA HIS A 59 -0.11 2.68 -15.40
C HIS A 59 -1.44 1.90 -15.35
N ILE A 60 -1.61 1.05 -14.33
CA ILE A 60 -2.85 0.30 -14.12
C ILE A 60 -4.02 1.29 -13.96
N TYR A 61 -3.88 2.31 -13.12
CA TYR A 61 -4.89 3.32 -12.91
C TYR A 61 -5.29 4.01 -14.23
N GLN A 62 -4.32 4.51 -15.00
CA GLN A 62 -4.57 5.16 -16.28
C GLN A 62 -5.26 4.22 -17.29
N LYS A 63 -4.87 2.93 -17.30
CA LYS A 63 -5.52 1.91 -18.15
C LYS A 63 -6.97 1.68 -17.75
N LEU A 64 -7.29 1.62 -16.46
CA LEU A 64 -8.65 1.46 -15.95
C LEU A 64 -9.52 2.69 -16.29
N VAL A 65 -8.99 3.90 -16.08
CA VAL A 65 -9.68 5.14 -16.44
C VAL A 65 -9.95 5.23 -17.94
N LYS A 66 -9.00 4.82 -18.80
CA LYS A 66 -9.22 4.72 -20.26
C LYS A 66 -10.32 3.74 -20.63
N LYS A 67 -10.50 2.67 -19.81
CA LYS A 67 -11.60 1.73 -19.95
C LYS A 67 -12.92 2.19 -19.32
N LYS A 68 -13.00 3.49 -18.95
CA LYS A 68 -14.17 4.13 -18.33
C LYS A 68 -14.59 3.53 -16.97
N VAL A 69 -13.66 2.88 -16.27
CA VAL A 69 -13.91 2.50 -14.88
C VAL A 69 -14.02 3.76 -14.03
N PRO A 70 -15.09 3.94 -13.23
CA PRO A 70 -15.24 5.09 -12.35
C PRO A 70 -14.06 5.20 -11.39
N LYS A 71 -13.51 6.40 -11.21
CA LYS A 71 -12.28 6.64 -10.43
C LYS A 71 -12.48 6.31 -8.94
N GLU A 72 -13.67 6.52 -8.44
CA GLU A 72 -14.12 6.19 -7.09
C GLU A 72 -14.12 4.68 -6.80
N ASN A 73 -14.25 3.86 -7.84
CA ASN A 73 -14.20 2.39 -7.74
C ASN A 73 -12.77 1.83 -7.80
N ILE A 74 -11.76 2.70 -7.85
CA ILE A 74 -10.36 2.29 -7.92
C ILE A 74 -9.66 2.65 -6.62
N ILE A 75 -9.21 1.64 -5.89
CA ILE A 75 -8.48 1.78 -4.62
C ILE A 75 -7.06 1.24 -4.78
N PHE A 76 -6.08 1.94 -4.22
CA PHE A 76 -4.73 1.44 -4.03
C PHE A 76 -4.43 1.23 -2.55
N MET A 77 -4.11 -0.01 -2.18
CA MET A 77 -3.69 -0.39 -0.84
C MET A 77 -2.27 -0.98 -0.88
N SER A 78 -1.34 -0.36 -0.18
CA SER A 78 0.04 -0.86 -0.02
C SER A 78 0.17 -1.45 1.38
N VAL A 79 0.28 -2.78 1.49
CA VAL A 79 0.33 -3.49 2.78
C VAL A 79 1.79 -3.76 3.14
N HIS A 80 2.19 -3.33 4.33
CA HIS A 80 3.56 -3.37 4.83
C HIS A 80 3.64 -3.80 6.29
N GLY A 81 4.83 -4.12 6.75
CA GLY A 81 5.21 -4.17 8.17
C GLY A 81 6.20 -3.06 8.45
N ASP A 82 5.93 -2.24 9.47
CA ASP A 82 6.80 -1.15 9.88
C ASP A 82 8.03 -1.65 10.66
N ALA A 83 9.06 -0.83 10.76
CA ALA A 83 10.28 -1.08 11.54
C ALA A 83 10.60 0.10 12.47
N LEU A 84 9.67 0.43 13.35
CA LEU A 84 9.78 1.50 14.33
C LEU A 84 10.53 1.04 15.60
N HIS A 85 10.64 1.93 16.58
CA HIS A 85 11.16 1.56 17.91
C HIS A 85 10.36 0.40 18.50
N SER A 86 11.03 -0.53 19.15
CA SER A 86 10.42 -1.80 19.64
C SER A 86 9.31 -1.63 20.68
N SER A 87 9.27 -0.48 21.38
CA SER A 87 8.19 -0.15 22.32
C SER A 87 6.86 0.21 21.63
N LEU A 88 6.90 0.56 20.35
CA LEU A 88 5.70 0.90 19.58
C LEU A 88 5.09 -0.37 18.99
N SER A 89 3.76 -0.46 18.99
CA SER A 89 3.05 -1.64 18.48
C SER A 89 1.71 -1.29 17.86
N GLY A 90 1.23 -2.20 17.01
CA GLY A 90 -0.08 -2.10 16.39
C GLY A 90 -0.07 -1.43 15.02
N ALA A 91 -1.15 -1.67 14.29
CA ALA A 91 -1.30 -1.20 12.93
C ALA A 91 -1.47 0.32 12.82
N MET A 92 -0.94 0.88 11.73
CA MET A 92 -1.08 2.28 11.35
C MET A 92 -1.42 2.39 9.87
N VAL A 93 -2.05 3.50 9.49
CA VAL A 93 -2.37 3.79 8.09
C VAL A 93 -1.87 5.18 7.73
N TYR A 94 -1.17 5.26 6.60
CA TYR A 94 -0.79 6.52 5.99
C TYR A 94 -1.69 6.83 4.81
N TYR A 95 -2.16 8.09 4.73
CA TYR A 95 -2.87 8.65 3.59
C TYR A 95 -2.06 9.79 2.95
N PRO A 96 -2.27 10.15 1.67
CA PRO A 96 -1.49 11.19 1.00
C PRO A 96 -1.98 12.60 1.39
N ASP A 97 -1.48 13.16 2.49
CA ASP A 97 -1.73 14.55 2.87
C ASP A 97 -1.24 15.50 1.75
N HIS A 98 -2.14 16.34 1.24
CA HIS A 98 -1.90 17.21 0.08
C HIS A 98 -0.71 18.16 0.28
N ARG A 99 -0.42 18.59 1.52
CA ARG A 99 0.70 19.49 1.86
C ARG A 99 2.07 18.87 1.60
N PHE A 100 2.18 17.56 1.66
CA PHE A 100 3.44 16.81 1.46
C PHE A 100 3.48 16.08 0.11
N ARG A 101 2.42 16.17 -0.68
CA ARG A 101 2.35 15.57 -1.99
C ARG A 101 3.05 16.46 -3.02
N LYS A 102 3.90 15.87 -3.84
CA LYS A 102 4.58 16.60 -4.91
C LYS A 102 3.63 16.80 -6.10
N THR A 103 3.76 17.93 -6.78
CA THR A 103 2.96 18.23 -7.98
C THR A 103 3.34 17.41 -9.20
N GLY A 104 4.48 16.74 -9.16
CA GLY A 104 4.91 15.87 -10.24
C GLY A 104 6.08 14.97 -9.85
N PHE A 105 6.26 13.92 -10.66
CA PHE A 105 7.37 12.99 -10.56
C PHE A 105 7.89 12.68 -11.95
N SER A 106 9.21 12.79 -12.11
CA SER A 106 9.91 12.39 -13.33
C SER A 106 11.24 11.78 -12.95
N ILE A 107 11.54 10.62 -13.50
CA ILE A 107 12.83 9.97 -13.37
C ILE A 107 13.16 9.27 -14.69
N ASN A 108 14.33 9.54 -15.24
CA ASN A 108 14.73 9.07 -16.56
C ASN A 108 15.98 8.17 -16.46
N ARG A 109 15.79 6.90 -16.11
CA ARG A 109 16.85 5.90 -16.08
C ARG A 109 16.48 4.70 -16.94
N ASN A 110 17.45 4.07 -17.58
CA ASN A 110 17.25 2.93 -18.48
C ASN A 110 16.48 1.78 -17.84
N VAL A 111 16.73 1.50 -16.55
CA VAL A 111 16.04 0.43 -15.81
C VAL A 111 14.52 0.62 -15.79
N TYR A 112 14.02 1.85 -15.82
CA TYR A 112 12.59 2.14 -15.87
C TYR A 112 12.07 2.19 -17.31
N ARG A 113 12.81 2.86 -18.22
CA ARG A 113 12.40 3.02 -19.64
C ARG A 113 12.18 1.71 -20.38
N LYS A 114 12.85 0.65 -19.96
CA LYS A 114 12.69 -0.69 -20.50
C LYS A 114 11.37 -1.39 -20.12
N ARG A 115 10.52 -0.75 -19.28
CA ARG A 115 9.26 -1.35 -18.81
C ARG A 115 8.06 -0.70 -19.52
N LYS A 116 7.04 -1.51 -19.86
CA LYS A 116 5.80 -1.01 -20.49
C LYS A 116 5.08 0.01 -19.63
N GLU A 117 5.19 -0.14 -18.31
CA GLU A 117 4.54 0.68 -17.29
C GLU A 117 5.25 2.02 -17.07
N PHE A 118 6.38 2.27 -17.72
CA PHE A 118 7.13 3.51 -17.58
C PHE A 118 6.31 4.72 -18.03
N ILE A 119 6.23 5.71 -17.16
CA ILE A 119 5.58 7.00 -17.43
C ILE A 119 6.63 8.10 -17.31
N LYS A 120 6.96 8.78 -18.42
CA LYS A 120 8.00 9.81 -18.47
C LYS A 120 7.77 10.92 -17.44
N ARG A 121 6.51 11.31 -17.21
CA ARG A 121 6.13 12.34 -16.25
C ARG A 121 4.76 12.02 -15.65
N ILE A 122 4.70 11.97 -14.33
CA ILE A 122 3.46 11.87 -13.56
C ILE A 122 3.15 13.26 -13.03
N TYR A 123 1.92 13.73 -13.23
CA TYR A 123 1.48 15.05 -12.81
C TYR A 123 0.25 14.94 -11.90
N PHE A 124 0.18 15.83 -10.90
CA PHE A 124 -0.90 15.88 -9.91
C PHE A 124 -1.46 17.29 -9.81
N PRO A 125 -2.65 17.56 -10.34
CA PRO A 125 -3.34 18.83 -10.13
C PRO A 125 -3.66 19.06 -8.64
N SER A 126 -3.39 20.26 -8.12
CA SER A 126 -3.58 20.58 -6.70
C SER A 126 -5.01 20.34 -6.22
N LYS A 127 -6.03 20.62 -7.05
CA LYS A 127 -7.44 20.34 -6.74
C LYS A 127 -7.71 18.87 -6.48
N GLN A 128 -7.09 17.98 -7.27
CA GLN A 128 -7.23 16.53 -7.07
C GLN A 128 -6.53 16.02 -5.81
N ASN A 129 -5.48 16.71 -5.34
CA ASN A 129 -4.75 16.30 -4.15
C ASN A 129 -5.57 16.39 -2.87
N ARG A 130 -6.38 17.45 -2.70
CA ARG A 130 -7.27 17.58 -1.53
C ARG A 130 -8.37 16.53 -1.53
N HIS A 131 -9.04 16.36 -2.66
CA HIS A 131 -10.06 15.31 -2.80
C HIS A 131 -9.49 13.91 -2.53
N SER A 132 -8.29 13.60 -3.06
CA SER A 132 -7.61 12.34 -2.81
C SER A 132 -7.24 12.16 -1.31
N GLU A 133 -6.90 13.23 -0.61
CA GLU A 133 -6.66 13.19 0.83
C GLU A 133 -7.91 12.77 1.59
N ASP A 134 -9.05 13.39 1.31
CA ASP A 134 -10.31 13.12 2.01
C ASP A 134 -10.76 11.67 1.81
N LEU A 135 -10.77 11.19 0.56
CA LEU A 135 -11.10 9.80 0.24
C LEU A 135 -10.15 8.81 0.93
N SER A 136 -8.84 9.07 0.84
CA SER A 136 -7.83 8.19 1.42
C SER A 136 -7.86 8.18 2.94
N ARG A 137 -8.14 9.33 3.56
CA ARG A 137 -8.30 9.44 5.02
C ARG A 137 -9.54 8.68 5.49
N SER A 138 -10.66 8.73 4.75
CA SER A 138 -11.86 7.95 5.04
C SER A 138 -11.57 6.45 4.97
N LEU A 139 -10.94 5.97 3.90
CA LEU A 139 -10.51 4.57 3.81
C LEU A 139 -9.56 4.20 4.97
N GLY A 140 -8.59 5.05 5.32
CA GLY A 140 -7.68 4.81 6.44
C GLY A 140 -8.41 4.67 7.77
N LYS A 141 -9.44 5.48 8.03
CA LYS A 141 -10.31 5.36 9.21
C LYS A 141 -11.07 4.04 9.20
N SER A 142 -11.62 3.64 8.04
CA SER A 142 -12.31 2.36 7.86
C SER A 142 -11.40 1.17 8.15
N VAL A 143 -10.13 1.20 7.69
CA VAL A 143 -9.13 0.16 8.01
C VAL A 143 -8.91 0.04 9.52
N ILE A 144 -8.64 1.14 10.21
CA ILE A 144 -8.40 1.11 11.66
C ILE A 144 -9.65 0.68 12.44
N ALA A 145 -10.84 1.08 12.03
CA ALA A 145 -12.09 0.64 12.63
C ALA A 145 -12.29 -0.88 12.45
N SER A 146 -12.08 -1.41 11.25
CA SER A 146 -12.19 -2.84 10.96
C SER A 146 -11.15 -3.67 11.73
N PHE A 147 -9.92 -3.17 11.89
CA PHE A 147 -8.91 -3.83 12.71
C PHE A 147 -9.34 -3.91 14.16
N ARG A 148 -9.85 -2.82 14.73
CA ARG A 148 -10.35 -2.81 16.12
C ARG A 148 -11.53 -3.77 16.32
N LYS A 149 -12.48 -3.78 15.37
CA LYS A 149 -13.62 -4.71 15.38
C LYS A 149 -13.19 -6.18 15.34
N SER A 150 -12.03 -6.45 14.72
CA SER A 150 -11.44 -7.79 14.61
C SER A 150 -10.45 -8.09 15.74
N ASP A 151 -10.40 -7.34 16.82
CA ASP A 151 -9.43 -7.48 17.93
C ASP A 151 -7.96 -7.47 17.48
N LEU A 152 -7.69 -6.81 16.34
CA LEU A 152 -6.33 -6.59 15.88
C LEU A 152 -5.77 -5.34 16.56
N ARG A 153 -4.52 -5.43 17.00
CA ARG A 153 -3.86 -4.32 17.66
C ARG A 153 -3.66 -3.15 16.70
N THR A 154 -4.11 -1.96 17.10
CA THR A 154 -3.84 -0.70 16.42
C THR A 154 -2.93 0.18 17.29
N TYR A 155 -2.16 1.07 16.65
CA TYR A 155 -1.32 2.01 17.35
C TYR A 155 -2.15 2.90 18.29
N ARG A 156 -1.69 3.05 19.55
CA ARG A 156 -2.46 3.77 20.59
C ARG A 156 -2.54 5.29 20.37
N GLY A 157 -1.55 5.87 19.68
CA GLY A 157 -1.58 7.28 19.30
C GLY A 157 -2.38 7.51 18.02
N THR A 158 -1.94 8.47 17.19
CA THR A 158 -2.58 8.74 15.89
C THR A 158 -2.33 7.61 14.92
N ALA A 159 -3.29 6.68 14.79
CA ALA A 159 -3.18 5.50 13.93
C ALA A 159 -3.39 5.82 12.45
N VAL A 160 -4.14 6.88 12.10
CA VAL A 160 -4.34 7.36 10.72
C VAL A 160 -3.56 8.65 10.52
N ARG A 161 -2.53 8.63 9.65
CA ARG A 161 -1.53 9.68 9.54
C ARG A 161 -1.38 10.19 8.13
N GLY A 162 -1.21 11.51 7.97
CA GLY A 162 -0.90 12.14 6.69
C GLY A 162 0.59 12.24 6.37
N PHE A 163 1.48 11.88 7.29
CA PHE A 163 2.93 11.98 7.11
C PHE A 163 3.68 11.15 8.16
N PHE A 164 4.98 10.96 7.93
CA PHE A 164 5.95 10.50 8.93
C PHE A 164 7.19 11.42 8.93
N TYR A 165 8.01 11.30 9.95
CA TYR A 165 9.27 12.04 10.03
C TYR A 165 10.41 11.25 9.43
N ARG A 166 11.17 11.88 8.53
CA ARG A 166 12.41 11.35 7.97
C ARG A 166 13.48 12.43 8.06
N ARG A 167 14.53 12.18 8.84
CA ARG A 167 15.60 13.16 9.10
C ARG A 167 15.04 14.53 9.55
N GLY A 168 14.14 14.52 10.52
CA GLY A 168 13.49 15.72 11.07
C GLY A 168 12.43 16.38 10.18
N LYS A 169 12.24 15.94 8.93
CA LYS A 169 11.27 16.54 7.98
C LYS A 169 10.03 15.67 7.82
N LYS A 170 8.85 16.30 7.83
CA LYS A 170 7.58 15.65 7.50
C LYS A 170 7.58 15.21 6.03
N THR A 171 7.26 13.98 5.75
CA THR A 171 7.24 13.43 4.41
C THR A 171 6.19 12.32 4.26
N LEU A 172 5.81 12.00 3.03
CA LEU A 172 4.93 10.88 2.70
C LEU A 172 5.74 9.64 2.33
N PRO A 173 5.20 8.43 2.56
CA PRO A 173 5.66 7.24 1.88
C PRO A 173 5.75 7.49 0.36
N ALA A 174 6.86 7.09 -0.25
CA ALA A 174 7.15 7.48 -1.64
C ALA A 174 6.06 6.99 -2.61
N VAL A 175 5.50 5.80 -2.39
CA VAL A 175 4.42 5.24 -3.22
C VAL A 175 3.15 6.10 -3.16
N LEU A 176 2.79 6.66 -2.01
CA LEU A 176 1.63 7.55 -1.87
C LEU A 176 1.90 8.95 -2.44
N ARG A 177 3.13 9.44 -2.27
CA ARG A 177 3.54 10.77 -2.75
C ARG A 177 3.32 10.97 -4.24
N TYR A 178 3.44 9.89 -5.02
CA TYR A 178 3.38 9.92 -6.47
C TYR A 178 2.28 9.01 -7.06
N CYS A 179 1.35 8.55 -6.24
CA CYS A 179 0.22 7.74 -6.67
C CYS A 179 -0.90 8.61 -7.24
N GLN A 180 -1.36 8.33 -8.46
CA GLN A 180 -2.49 9.04 -9.10
C GLN A 180 -3.87 8.48 -8.71
N VAL A 181 -3.92 7.29 -8.10
CA VAL A 181 -5.18 6.72 -7.63
C VAL A 181 -5.78 7.63 -6.55
N PRO A 182 -7.02 8.11 -6.71
CA PRO A 182 -7.62 9.06 -5.76
C PRO A 182 -7.70 8.49 -4.34
N THR A 183 -8.16 7.26 -4.20
CA THR A 183 -8.24 6.56 -2.90
C THR A 183 -7.03 5.66 -2.73
N SER A 184 -6.04 6.11 -1.95
CA SER A 184 -4.77 5.40 -1.79
C SER A 184 -4.25 5.45 -0.37
N VAL A 185 -3.89 4.29 0.19
CA VAL A 185 -3.35 4.17 1.56
C VAL A 185 -2.13 3.25 1.59
N LEU A 186 -1.24 3.50 2.55
CA LEU A 186 -0.22 2.54 2.95
C LEU A 186 -0.55 2.09 4.37
N ILE A 187 -0.62 0.79 4.56
CA ILE A 187 -1.06 0.16 5.79
C ILE A 187 0.11 -0.59 6.38
N GLU A 188 0.56 -0.15 7.55
CA GLU A 188 1.52 -0.88 8.37
C GLU A 188 0.73 -1.80 9.30
N VAL A 189 0.64 -3.07 8.96
CA VAL A 189 -0.20 -4.02 9.72
C VAL A 189 0.38 -4.39 11.09
N ALA A 190 1.67 -4.15 11.29
CA ALA A 190 2.39 -4.46 12.53
C ALA A 190 3.75 -3.76 12.53
N ASN A 191 4.36 -3.60 13.72
CA ASN A 191 5.76 -3.21 13.86
C ASN A 191 6.66 -4.45 14.00
N LEU A 192 7.49 -4.71 12.99
CA LEU A 192 8.36 -5.89 12.94
C LEU A 192 9.46 -5.90 14.02
N ASN A 193 9.80 -4.75 14.60
CA ASN A 193 10.72 -4.65 15.71
C ASN A 193 10.03 -4.90 17.07
N ASN A 194 8.70 -4.86 17.13
CA ASN A 194 7.97 -5.23 18.33
C ASN A 194 7.77 -6.74 18.42
N PHE A 195 8.20 -7.36 19.52
CA PHE A 195 8.14 -8.80 19.69
C PHE A 195 6.71 -9.36 19.58
N ARG A 196 5.72 -8.69 20.19
CA ARG A 196 4.33 -9.15 20.19
C ARG A 196 3.71 -9.07 18.80
N ASP A 197 3.95 -7.98 18.07
CA ASP A 197 3.46 -7.78 16.70
C ASP A 197 4.08 -8.82 15.76
N ARG A 198 5.41 -9.02 15.84
CA ARG A 198 6.11 -10.02 15.03
C ARG A 198 5.59 -11.43 15.31
N ARG A 199 5.43 -11.81 16.60
CA ARG A 199 4.90 -13.13 16.97
C ARG A 199 3.47 -13.33 16.46
N SER A 200 2.66 -12.27 16.45
CA SER A 200 1.30 -12.30 15.89
C SER A 200 1.32 -12.60 14.39
N LEU A 201 2.19 -11.94 13.62
CA LEU A 201 2.29 -12.15 12.16
C LEU A 201 2.79 -13.56 11.77
N LEU A 202 3.55 -14.23 12.63
CA LEU A 202 4.00 -15.61 12.37
C LEU A 202 2.85 -16.62 12.32
N LYS A 203 1.71 -16.32 12.95
CA LYS A 203 0.53 -17.19 12.98
C LYS A 203 -0.34 -16.95 11.74
N SER A 204 -0.69 -18.02 11.01
CA SER A 204 -1.55 -17.96 9.82
C SER A 204 -2.93 -17.37 10.12
N GLU A 205 -3.54 -17.79 11.25
CA GLU A 205 -4.84 -17.29 11.70
C GLU A 205 -4.89 -15.76 11.84
N ASN A 206 -3.80 -15.15 12.36
CA ASN A 206 -3.74 -13.69 12.50
C ASN A 206 -3.54 -12.98 11.15
N ARG A 207 -2.80 -13.59 10.22
CA ARG A 207 -2.67 -13.08 8.86
C ARG A 207 -3.99 -13.15 8.11
N GLU A 208 -4.75 -14.24 8.29
CA GLU A 208 -6.09 -14.37 7.72
C GLU A 208 -7.05 -13.33 8.34
N LYS A 209 -7.02 -13.16 9.65
CA LYS A 209 -7.78 -12.13 10.37
C LYS A 209 -7.47 -10.72 9.84
N ILE A 210 -6.20 -10.41 9.59
CA ILE A 210 -5.78 -9.15 8.95
C ILE A 210 -6.37 -9.02 7.54
N ALA A 211 -6.30 -10.08 6.73
CA ALA A 211 -6.82 -10.06 5.37
C ALA A 211 -8.35 -9.89 5.32
N LEU A 212 -9.09 -10.51 6.24
CA LEU A 212 -10.52 -10.32 6.42
C LEU A 212 -10.84 -8.88 6.84
N ALA A 213 -10.14 -8.34 7.85
CA ALA A 213 -10.34 -6.97 8.31
C ALA A 213 -10.05 -5.94 7.22
N LEU A 214 -9.05 -6.17 6.36
CA LEU A 214 -8.78 -5.33 5.19
C LEU A 214 -9.93 -5.41 4.16
N THR A 215 -10.49 -6.59 3.94
CA THR A 215 -11.64 -6.77 3.05
C THR A 215 -12.87 -6.04 3.58
N ASP A 216 -13.18 -6.21 4.88
CA ASP A 216 -14.28 -5.51 5.55
C ASP A 216 -14.09 -4.00 5.51
N SER A 217 -12.86 -3.51 5.62
CA SER A 217 -12.58 -2.09 5.53
C SER A 217 -12.94 -1.48 4.17
N ILE A 218 -12.76 -2.21 3.08
CA ILE A 218 -13.17 -1.77 1.74
C ILE A 218 -14.71 -1.75 1.66
N ARG A 219 -15.37 -2.81 2.14
CA ARG A 219 -16.84 -2.88 2.17
C ARG A 219 -17.44 -1.72 2.97
N ASN A 220 -16.95 -1.50 4.18
CA ASN A 220 -17.41 -0.42 5.05
C ASN A 220 -17.12 0.98 4.47
N TYR A 221 -16.02 1.14 3.73
CA TYR A 221 -15.70 2.40 3.05
C TYR A 221 -16.73 2.76 1.98
N TYR A 222 -17.23 1.80 1.23
CA TYR A 222 -18.26 2.03 0.20
C TYR A 222 -19.69 2.13 0.75
N GLN A 223 -19.91 1.81 2.01
CA GLN A 223 -21.23 1.93 2.67
C GLN A 223 -21.39 3.27 3.43
N GLN A 224 -20.35 4.12 3.47
CA GLN A 224 -20.40 5.46 4.06
C GLN A 224 -20.98 6.47 3.06
#